data_b5408b8827cb60145d3c9f0ada31a650
#
_entry.id   b5408b8827cb60145d3c9f0ada31a650
#
_cell.length_a   1.000
_cell.length_b   1.000
_cell.length_c   1.000
_cell.angle_alpha   90.00
_cell.angle_beta   90.00
_cell.angle_gamma   90.00
#
_symmetry.space_group_name_H-M   'P 1'
#
loop_
_entity.id
_entity.type
_entity.pdbx_description
1 polymer ?
#
loop_
_entity_poly.entity_id
_entity_poly.type
_entity_poly.pdbx_seq_one_letter_code
_entity_poly.pdbx_strand_id
1 'polypeptide(L)'
;MTGREHGIPARAVLRTVIGCERESYRVQTTNASLSTDMVREFVIAGHGNLEKVRKMLEENPELLNGSYAWSETDYETAIQGAAQVGSVPVAEYLLEKGAPLEICAAAMLGQKDEVERRIRDNPDNINSKGAHGIPLLPHAAWSGDLELVQYLFRNGANAGSSSALHNAVTRGYYDLVVWLVENASPDLNSKNFQGKTPLSVAIERKQETIAHLLREHGANE
;
A
#
# COMPACT_ATOMS: atom_id res chain seq x y z
N MET A 1 24.67 69.96 18.81
CA MET A 1 25.76 69.00 18.63
C MET A 1 25.15 67.61 18.81
N THR A 2 24.68 67.07 17.75
CA THR A 2 25.11 65.88 17.01
C THR A 2 25.29 64.64 17.86
N GLY A 3 24.36 63.73 17.78
CA GLY A 3 24.49 62.35 18.22
C GLY A 3 23.56 61.45 17.46
N ARG A 4 24.12 60.60 16.66
CA ARG A 4 23.48 59.70 15.66
C ARG A 4 22.65 58.61 16.33
N GLU A 5 21.44 58.46 15.85
CA GLU A 5 20.62 57.28 16.00
C GLU A 5 21.22 56.09 15.21
N HIS A 6 21.38 54.98 15.88
CA HIS A 6 21.65 53.68 15.24
C HIS A 6 20.42 52.81 15.43
N GLY A 7 19.63 52.73 14.36
CA GLY A 7 18.50 51.82 14.27
C GLY A 7 18.95 50.37 14.23
N ILE A 8 18.32 49.54 15.05
CA ILE A 8 18.41 48.11 15.06
C ILE A 8 17.41 47.57 14.00
N PRO A 9 17.82 46.76 13.04
CA PRO A 9 16.89 46.21 12.06
C PRO A 9 15.96 45.19 12.72
N ALA A 10 14.67 45.33 12.46
CA ALA A 10 13.64 44.42 12.88
C ALA A 10 13.93 42.99 12.34
N ARG A 11 14.09 42.05 13.24
CA ARG A 11 14.07 40.61 12.95
C ARG A 11 12.68 40.24 12.43
N ALA A 12 12.58 39.91 11.16
CA ALA A 12 11.42 39.24 10.61
C ALA A 12 11.25 37.87 11.29
N VAL A 13 10.21 37.77 12.11
CA VAL A 13 9.76 36.49 12.66
C VAL A 13 9.06 35.75 11.53
N LEU A 14 9.73 34.79 10.92
CA LEU A 14 9.12 33.86 9.99
C LEU A 14 8.14 33.01 10.82
N ARG A 15 6.85 33.33 10.78
CA ARG A 15 5.79 32.42 11.18
C ARG A 15 5.73 31.31 10.13
N THR A 16 6.29 30.15 10.46
CA THR A 16 6.05 28.93 9.72
C THR A 16 4.59 28.56 9.95
N VAL A 17 3.73 28.92 9.02
CA VAL A 17 2.39 28.38 8.92
C VAL A 17 2.58 26.95 8.40
N ILE A 18 2.43 25.97 9.29
CA ILE A 18 2.30 24.56 8.90
C ILE A 18 0.89 24.43 8.33
N GLY A 19 0.74 24.79 7.06
CA GLY A 19 -0.38 24.41 6.23
C GLY A 19 -0.16 22.97 5.82
N CYS A 20 -0.98 22.05 6.31
CA CYS A 20 -1.10 20.72 5.78
C CYS A 20 -1.80 20.83 4.42
N GLU A 21 -1.06 21.23 3.40
CA GLU A 21 -1.51 21.12 2.02
C GLU A 21 -1.36 19.66 1.63
N ARG A 22 -2.45 19.09 1.15
CA ARG A 22 -2.44 17.84 0.37
C ARG A 22 -1.53 18.08 -0.83
N GLU A 23 -0.25 17.80 -0.68
CA GLU A 23 0.62 17.64 -1.84
C GLU A 23 0.14 16.40 -2.59
N SER A 24 -0.79 16.64 -3.51
CA SER A 24 -0.96 15.76 -4.65
C SER A 24 0.39 15.73 -5.34
N TYR A 25 1.14 14.66 -5.17
CA TYR A 25 2.37 14.39 -5.92
C TYR A 25 2.01 14.26 -7.39
N ARG A 26 1.83 15.40 -8.02
CA ARG A 26 1.88 15.54 -9.45
C ARG A 26 3.35 15.48 -9.80
N VAL A 27 3.91 14.26 -9.94
CA VAL A 27 5.22 14.10 -10.55
C VAL A 27 5.07 14.59 -11.98
N GLN A 28 5.38 15.87 -12.19
CA GLN A 28 5.65 16.37 -13.50
C GLN A 28 6.90 15.64 -13.97
N THR A 29 6.77 14.76 -14.95
CA THR A 29 7.88 14.20 -15.70
C THR A 29 8.61 15.35 -16.40
N THR A 30 9.55 15.99 -15.70
CA THR A 30 10.36 17.08 -16.23
C THR A 30 11.65 16.58 -16.87
N ASN A 31 11.75 15.28 -17.18
CA ASN A 31 12.87 14.74 -17.95
C ASN A 31 12.38 14.19 -19.29
N ALA A 32 12.91 14.76 -20.36
CA ALA A 32 12.61 14.42 -21.76
C ALA A 32 13.06 12.98 -22.17
N SER A 33 13.49 12.13 -21.21
CA SER A 33 14.05 10.80 -21.45
C SER A 33 13.11 9.64 -21.16
N LEU A 34 12.10 9.79 -20.25
CA LEU A 34 11.19 8.69 -19.91
C LEU A 34 9.95 8.70 -20.80
N SER A 35 9.76 7.66 -21.60
CA SER A 35 8.51 7.46 -22.32
C SER A 35 7.41 6.96 -21.38
N THR A 36 6.16 7.31 -21.68
CA THR A 36 4.99 6.79 -20.95
C THR A 36 4.95 5.25 -20.92
N ASP A 37 5.36 4.61 -22.03
CA ASP A 37 5.41 3.15 -22.12
C ASP A 37 6.46 2.57 -21.18
N MET A 38 7.62 3.21 -21.04
CA MET A 38 8.66 2.78 -20.10
C MET A 38 8.20 2.90 -18.65
N VAL A 39 7.55 4.00 -18.28
CA VAL A 39 6.96 4.15 -16.93
C VAL A 39 5.89 3.09 -16.69
N ARG A 40 5.01 2.86 -17.67
CA ARG A 40 3.99 1.81 -17.58
C ARG A 40 4.60 0.44 -17.37
N GLU A 41 5.64 0.12 -18.13
CA GLU A 41 6.34 -1.17 -18.05
C GLU A 41 7.01 -1.36 -16.67
N PHE A 42 7.58 -0.30 -16.12
CA PHE A 42 8.19 -0.30 -14.79
C PHE A 42 7.13 -0.50 -13.68
N VAL A 43 6.01 0.20 -13.75
CA VAL A 43 4.90 0.04 -12.80
C VAL A 43 4.36 -1.39 -12.85
N ILE A 44 4.15 -1.96 -14.05
CA ILE A 44 3.75 -3.36 -14.21
C ILE A 44 4.79 -4.31 -13.59
N ALA A 45 6.08 -4.06 -13.79
CA ALA A 45 7.14 -4.87 -13.18
C ALA A 45 7.09 -4.82 -11.65
N GLY A 46 6.66 -3.70 -11.08
CA GLY A 46 6.40 -3.51 -9.66
C GLY A 46 5.51 -4.59 -9.04
N HIS A 47 4.61 -5.19 -9.81
CA HIS A 47 3.72 -6.26 -9.35
C HIS A 47 4.42 -7.63 -9.16
N GLY A 48 5.72 -7.65 -8.89
CA GLY A 48 6.44 -8.84 -8.44
C GLY A 48 7.62 -9.28 -9.29
N ASN A 49 7.95 -8.57 -10.36
CA ASN A 49 9.12 -8.89 -11.18
C ASN A 49 10.36 -8.08 -10.73
N LEU A 50 10.99 -8.53 -9.63
CA LEU A 50 12.15 -7.87 -9.04
C LEU A 50 13.33 -7.72 -10.02
N GLU A 51 13.61 -8.75 -10.83
CA GLU A 51 14.71 -8.71 -11.81
C GLU A 51 14.51 -7.60 -12.83
N LYS A 52 13.27 -7.49 -13.34
CA LYS A 52 12.92 -6.43 -14.29
C LYS A 52 12.98 -5.04 -13.65
N VAL A 53 12.48 -4.91 -12.41
CA VAL A 53 12.58 -3.65 -11.65
C VAL A 53 14.03 -3.23 -11.48
N ARG A 54 14.92 -4.16 -11.08
CA ARG A 54 16.36 -3.90 -10.92
C ARG A 54 16.98 -3.41 -12.21
N LYS A 55 16.79 -4.17 -13.30
CA LYS A 55 17.35 -3.83 -14.60
C LYS A 55 16.90 -2.45 -15.08
N MET A 56 15.59 -2.18 -15.00
CA MET A 56 15.04 -0.91 -15.47
C MET A 56 15.54 0.29 -14.65
N LEU A 57 15.74 0.13 -13.31
CA LEU A 57 16.29 1.19 -12.45
C LEU A 57 17.79 1.39 -12.64
N GLU A 58 18.56 0.35 -12.96
CA GLU A 58 19.97 0.48 -13.31
C GLU A 58 20.16 1.28 -14.61
N GLU A 59 19.31 1.05 -15.59
CA GLU A 59 19.32 1.76 -16.86
C GLU A 59 18.75 3.18 -16.76
N ASN A 60 17.70 3.38 -15.95
CA ASN A 60 16.96 4.64 -15.82
C ASN A 60 16.56 4.90 -14.35
N PRO A 61 17.45 5.45 -13.51
CA PRO A 61 17.18 5.69 -12.08
C PRO A 61 15.98 6.60 -11.81
N GLU A 62 15.64 7.49 -12.73
CA GLU A 62 14.49 8.39 -12.64
C GLU A 62 13.12 7.68 -12.68
N LEU A 63 13.08 6.40 -13.07
CA LEU A 63 11.87 5.57 -12.98
C LEU A 63 11.39 5.35 -11.56
N LEU A 64 12.26 5.47 -10.55
CA LEU A 64 11.98 5.10 -9.14
C LEU A 64 10.64 5.64 -8.64
N ASN A 65 10.36 6.91 -8.92
CA ASN A 65 9.12 7.59 -8.53
C ASN A 65 8.17 7.82 -9.71
N GLY A 66 8.42 7.13 -10.82
CA GLY A 66 7.56 7.17 -11.99
C GLY A 66 6.16 6.65 -11.67
N SER A 67 5.14 7.42 -12.06
CA SER A 67 3.73 7.08 -11.86
C SER A 67 3.04 6.95 -13.20
N TYR A 68 2.29 5.87 -13.38
CA TYR A 68 1.49 5.63 -14.58
C TYR A 68 0.01 5.89 -14.28
N ALA A 69 -0.66 6.61 -15.18
CA ALA A 69 -2.09 6.88 -15.10
C ALA A 69 -2.88 5.77 -15.82
N TRP A 70 -3.61 4.96 -15.05
CA TRP A 70 -4.54 3.98 -15.58
C TRP A 70 -5.86 4.63 -16.02
N SER A 71 -6.21 5.75 -15.37
CA SER A 71 -7.32 6.64 -15.73
C SER A 71 -7.02 8.06 -15.26
N GLU A 72 -7.95 8.98 -15.45
CA GLU A 72 -7.81 10.38 -14.98
C GLU A 72 -7.63 10.52 -13.47
N THR A 73 -8.11 9.54 -12.71
CA THR A 73 -8.10 9.57 -11.22
C THR A 73 -7.35 8.42 -10.60
N ASP A 74 -6.80 7.50 -11.38
CA ASP A 74 -6.11 6.30 -10.90
C ASP A 74 -4.66 6.30 -11.39
N TYR A 75 -3.76 6.56 -10.46
CA TYR A 75 -2.32 6.63 -10.69
C TYR A 75 -1.63 5.58 -9.82
N GLU A 76 -0.62 4.95 -10.38
CA GLU A 76 0.12 3.91 -9.69
C GLU A 76 1.63 4.06 -9.87
N THR A 77 2.38 3.85 -8.81
CA THR A 77 3.83 3.71 -8.80
C THR A 77 4.23 2.25 -8.64
N ALA A 78 5.47 1.90 -8.95
CA ALA A 78 5.94 0.51 -8.81
C ALA A 78 5.85 -0.02 -7.36
N ILE A 79 6.04 0.84 -6.34
CA ILE A 79 5.91 0.43 -4.94
C ILE A 79 4.45 0.20 -4.55
N GLN A 80 3.51 0.95 -5.12
CA GLN A 80 2.07 0.71 -4.93
C GLN A 80 1.65 -0.60 -5.58
N GLY A 81 2.15 -0.91 -6.78
CA GLY A 81 1.96 -2.22 -7.41
C GLY A 81 2.50 -3.37 -6.56
N ALA A 82 3.68 -3.20 -5.96
CA ALA A 82 4.23 -4.18 -5.03
C ALA A 82 3.33 -4.38 -3.80
N ALA A 83 2.81 -3.28 -3.23
CA ALA A 83 1.90 -3.33 -2.09
C ALA A 83 0.57 -4.00 -2.43
N GLN A 84 0.05 -3.80 -3.65
CA GLN A 84 -1.19 -4.41 -4.12
C GLN A 84 -1.14 -5.94 -4.14
N VAL A 85 -0.03 -6.50 -4.59
CA VAL A 85 0.14 -7.96 -4.76
C VAL A 85 0.93 -8.62 -3.63
N GLY A 86 1.33 -7.87 -2.61
CA GLY A 86 2.11 -8.37 -1.49
C GLY A 86 3.55 -8.73 -1.87
N SER A 87 4.16 -8.07 -2.84
CA SER A 87 5.53 -8.34 -3.25
C SER A 87 6.55 -7.66 -2.35
N VAL A 88 6.84 -8.30 -1.21
CA VAL A 88 7.85 -7.83 -0.23
C VAL A 88 9.20 -7.56 -0.89
N PRO A 89 9.79 -8.47 -1.72
CA PRO A 89 11.11 -8.24 -2.28
C PRO A 89 11.20 -7.01 -3.19
N VAL A 90 10.12 -6.71 -3.94
CA VAL A 90 10.09 -5.52 -4.80
C VAL A 90 9.95 -4.26 -3.95
N ALA A 91 9.04 -4.26 -2.95
CA ALA A 91 8.83 -3.11 -2.08
C ALA A 91 10.11 -2.75 -1.31
N GLU A 92 10.77 -3.73 -0.68
CA GLU A 92 12.02 -3.53 0.05
C GLU A 92 13.12 -2.96 -0.86
N TYR A 93 13.29 -3.51 -2.06
CA TYR A 93 14.26 -3.01 -3.01
C TYR A 93 13.98 -1.55 -3.42
N LEU A 94 12.73 -1.22 -3.72
CA LEU A 94 12.35 0.15 -4.07
C LEU A 94 12.59 1.12 -2.91
N LEU A 95 12.27 0.71 -1.67
CA LEU A 95 12.56 1.50 -0.47
C LEU A 95 14.07 1.70 -0.25
N GLU A 96 14.88 0.66 -0.45
CA GLU A 96 16.35 0.75 -0.41
C GLU A 96 16.89 1.77 -1.43
N LYS A 97 16.24 1.88 -2.59
CA LYS A 97 16.55 2.87 -3.62
C LYS A 97 16.02 4.26 -3.33
N GLY A 98 15.25 4.46 -2.28
CA GLY A 98 14.73 5.75 -1.83
C GLY A 98 13.30 6.07 -2.29
N ALA A 99 12.54 5.06 -2.72
CA ALA A 99 11.10 5.25 -2.93
C ALA A 99 10.40 5.66 -1.62
N PRO A 100 9.38 6.53 -1.65
CA PRO A 100 8.65 6.93 -0.45
C PRO A 100 7.87 5.74 0.12
N LEU A 101 7.96 5.56 1.44
CA LEU A 101 7.15 4.57 2.14
C LEU A 101 5.74 5.14 2.33
N GLU A 102 4.77 4.60 1.61
CA GLU A 102 3.35 4.91 1.80
C GLU A 102 2.71 3.99 2.83
N ILE A 103 1.59 4.41 3.46
CA ILE A 103 0.96 3.65 4.54
C ILE A 103 0.49 2.25 4.08
N CYS A 104 0.02 2.12 2.85
CA CYS A 104 -0.39 0.82 2.28
C CYS A 104 0.82 -0.12 2.11
N ALA A 105 1.97 0.40 1.69
CA ALA A 105 3.21 -0.36 1.61
C ALA A 105 3.73 -0.74 3.01
N ALA A 106 3.68 0.19 3.98
CA ALA A 106 4.02 -0.08 5.38
C ALA A 106 3.13 -1.20 5.98
N ALA A 107 1.81 -1.16 5.71
CA ALA A 107 0.88 -2.18 6.15
C ALA A 107 1.16 -3.55 5.52
N MET A 108 1.43 -3.60 4.21
CA MET A 108 1.80 -4.82 3.49
C MET A 108 3.11 -5.43 4.01
N LEU A 109 4.05 -4.59 4.41
CA LEU A 109 5.33 -5.01 5.00
C LEU A 109 5.22 -5.39 6.49
N GLY A 110 4.05 -5.27 7.12
CA GLY A 110 3.85 -5.55 8.54
C GLY A 110 4.55 -4.55 9.47
N GLN A 111 4.83 -3.33 9.01
CA GLN A 111 5.44 -2.28 9.81
C GLN A 111 4.38 -1.64 10.74
N LYS A 112 3.90 -2.42 11.70
CA LYS A 112 2.80 -2.08 12.59
C LYS A 112 3.02 -0.73 13.30
N ASP A 113 4.18 -0.53 13.91
CA ASP A 113 4.49 0.70 14.65
C ASP A 113 4.40 1.95 13.76
N GLU A 114 4.86 1.84 12.52
CA GLU A 114 4.80 2.94 11.54
C GLU A 114 3.35 3.24 11.11
N VAL A 115 2.56 2.19 10.85
CA VAL A 115 1.14 2.33 10.51
C VAL A 115 0.38 2.97 11.68
N GLU A 116 0.58 2.48 12.90
CA GLU A 116 -0.04 3.03 14.10
C GLU A 116 0.37 4.49 14.35
N ARG A 117 1.65 4.80 14.17
CA ARG A 117 2.16 6.16 14.27
C ARG A 117 1.44 7.10 13.29
N ARG A 118 1.35 6.71 12.01
CA ARG A 118 0.69 7.52 10.97
C ARG A 118 -0.79 7.74 11.25
N ILE A 119 -1.49 6.71 11.74
CA ILE A 119 -2.91 6.85 12.11
C ILE A 119 -3.05 7.74 13.34
N ARG A 120 -2.16 7.65 14.32
CA ARG A 120 -2.15 8.51 15.50
C ARG A 120 -1.88 9.97 15.15
N ASP A 121 -0.93 10.22 14.22
CA ASP A 121 -0.58 11.57 13.76
C ASP A 121 -1.69 12.20 12.90
N ASN A 122 -2.39 11.38 12.11
CA ASN A 122 -3.55 11.77 11.32
C ASN A 122 -4.57 10.62 11.26
N PRO A 123 -5.68 10.69 12.05
CA PRO A 123 -6.70 9.65 12.08
C PRO A 123 -7.37 9.35 10.73
N ASP A 124 -7.39 10.28 9.79
CA ASP A 124 -7.95 10.05 8.45
C ASP A 124 -7.15 9.01 7.64
N ASN A 125 -5.90 8.75 8.03
CA ASN A 125 -5.08 7.72 7.42
C ASN A 125 -5.66 6.30 7.54
N ILE A 126 -6.60 6.07 8.45
CA ILE A 126 -7.34 4.80 8.54
C ILE A 126 -8.12 4.50 7.26
N ASN A 127 -8.53 5.54 6.52
CA ASN A 127 -9.29 5.46 5.28
C ASN A 127 -8.39 5.50 4.02
N SER A 128 -7.07 5.41 4.20
CA SER A 128 -6.11 5.43 3.08
C SER A 128 -6.37 4.29 2.11
N LYS A 129 -6.09 4.59 0.85
CA LYS A 129 -6.21 3.64 -0.25
C LYS A 129 -4.90 3.61 -1.04
N GLY A 130 -4.50 2.43 -1.45
CA GLY A 130 -3.43 2.23 -2.43
C GLY A 130 -3.92 2.41 -3.87
N ALA A 131 -3.12 1.94 -4.82
CA ALA A 131 -3.49 1.92 -6.23
C ALA A 131 -4.87 1.26 -6.44
N HIS A 132 -5.56 1.69 -7.49
CA HIS A 132 -6.92 1.23 -7.85
C HIS A 132 -7.96 1.40 -6.72
N GLY A 133 -7.68 2.29 -5.76
CA GLY A 133 -8.59 2.55 -4.65
C GLY A 133 -8.69 1.41 -3.63
N ILE A 134 -7.73 0.48 -3.61
CA ILE A 134 -7.73 -0.66 -2.67
C ILE A 134 -7.56 -0.15 -1.24
N PRO A 135 -8.48 -0.48 -0.31
CA PRO A 135 -8.41 -0.01 1.08
C PRO A 135 -7.21 -0.54 1.85
N LEU A 136 -6.92 0.04 3.01
CA LEU A 136 -5.75 -0.29 3.83
C LEU A 136 -5.76 -1.74 4.37
N LEU A 137 -6.94 -2.27 4.76
CA LEU A 137 -7.06 -3.60 5.36
C LEU A 137 -6.54 -4.75 4.47
N PRO A 138 -6.86 -4.84 3.16
CA PRO A 138 -6.26 -5.82 2.26
C PRO A 138 -4.74 -5.77 2.19
N HIS A 139 -4.14 -4.58 2.25
CA HIS A 139 -2.69 -4.45 2.26
C HIS A 139 -2.09 -5.05 3.54
N ALA A 140 -2.67 -4.77 4.71
CA ALA A 140 -2.22 -5.36 5.97
C ALA A 140 -2.35 -6.89 5.98
N ALA A 141 -3.38 -7.45 5.34
CA ALA A 141 -3.57 -8.90 5.28
C ALA A 141 -2.44 -9.63 4.53
N TRP A 142 -1.68 -8.96 3.66
CA TRP A 142 -0.50 -9.54 3.02
C TRP A 142 0.65 -9.80 3.98
N SER A 143 0.75 -9.06 5.09
CA SER A 143 1.81 -9.24 6.09
C SER A 143 1.61 -10.49 6.94
N GLY A 144 0.37 -10.94 7.14
CA GLY A 144 0.00 -11.98 8.10
C GLY A 144 0.01 -11.51 9.56
N ASP A 145 0.30 -10.24 9.82
CA ASP A 145 0.27 -9.67 11.17
C ASP A 145 -1.19 -9.50 11.63
N LEU A 146 -1.64 -10.47 12.43
CA LEU A 146 -2.98 -10.51 12.98
C LEU A 146 -3.25 -9.30 13.89
N GLU A 147 -2.27 -8.86 14.67
CA GLU A 147 -2.45 -7.72 15.58
C GLU A 147 -2.63 -6.42 14.80
N LEU A 148 -1.86 -6.23 13.71
CA LEU A 148 -2.02 -5.09 12.82
C LEU A 148 -3.41 -5.07 12.19
N VAL A 149 -3.86 -6.20 11.64
CA VAL A 149 -5.20 -6.31 11.02
C VAL A 149 -6.30 -6.03 12.05
N GLN A 150 -6.19 -6.57 13.26
CA GLN A 150 -7.13 -6.30 14.36
C GLN A 150 -7.12 -4.83 14.77
N TYR A 151 -5.94 -4.22 14.87
CA TYR A 151 -5.82 -2.80 15.18
C TYR A 151 -6.53 -1.94 14.14
N LEU A 152 -6.25 -2.17 12.86
CA LEU A 152 -6.89 -1.44 11.76
C LEU A 152 -8.40 -1.60 11.78
N PHE A 153 -8.89 -2.83 11.93
CA PHE A 153 -10.32 -3.12 11.94
C PHE A 153 -11.04 -2.44 13.11
N ARG A 154 -10.49 -2.50 14.33
CA ARG A 154 -11.03 -1.83 15.53
C ARG A 154 -11.07 -0.30 15.38
N ASN A 155 -10.18 0.27 14.59
CA ASN A 155 -10.13 1.71 14.31
C ASN A 155 -10.93 2.11 13.06
N GLY A 156 -11.72 1.20 12.47
CA GLY A 156 -12.67 1.50 11.40
C GLY A 156 -12.22 1.16 9.97
N ALA A 157 -11.02 0.62 9.76
CA ALA A 157 -10.58 0.12 8.46
C ALA A 157 -11.23 -1.24 8.15
N ASN A 158 -12.54 -1.28 7.91
CA ASN A 158 -13.30 -2.49 7.66
C ASN A 158 -13.63 -2.73 6.17
N ALA A 159 -13.33 -1.76 5.31
CA ALA A 159 -13.52 -1.92 3.87
C ALA A 159 -12.53 -2.93 3.29
N GLY A 160 -13.01 -3.73 2.34
CA GLY A 160 -12.16 -4.70 1.62
C GLY A 160 -11.91 -6.01 2.37
N SER A 161 -12.75 -6.39 3.36
CA SER A 161 -12.62 -7.64 4.13
C SER A 161 -12.54 -8.89 3.24
N SER A 162 -13.30 -8.94 2.14
CA SER A 162 -13.22 -10.06 1.19
C SER A 162 -11.86 -10.13 0.47
N SER A 163 -11.29 -8.99 0.07
CA SER A 163 -9.93 -8.94 -0.50
C SER A 163 -8.88 -9.30 0.54
N ALA A 164 -9.05 -8.86 1.80
CA ALA A 164 -8.17 -9.24 2.90
C ALA A 164 -8.19 -10.76 3.14
N LEU A 165 -9.38 -11.39 3.08
CA LEU A 165 -9.50 -12.84 3.15
C LEU A 165 -8.76 -13.54 2.01
N HIS A 166 -8.93 -13.08 0.75
CA HIS A 166 -8.19 -13.61 -0.39
C HIS A 166 -6.68 -13.54 -0.19
N ASN A 167 -6.17 -12.42 0.33
CA ASN A 167 -4.75 -12.22 0.56
C ASN A 167 -4.23 -13.15 1.66
N ALA A 168 -4.96 -13.28 2.77
CA ALA A 168 -4.63 -14.19 3.87
C ALA A 168 -4.63 -15.66 3.42
N VAL A 169 -5.65 -16.10 2.65
CA VAL A 169 -5.71 -17.45 2.06
C VAL A 169 -4.57 -17.65 1.07
N THR A 170 -4.28 -16.67 0.21
CA THR A 170 -3.18 -16.77 -0.76
C THR A 170 -1.83 -17.03 -0.07
N ARG A 171 -1.63 -16.51 1.14
CA ARG A 171 -0.41 -16.71 1.94
C ARG A 171 -0.47 -17.90 2.90
N GLY A 172 -1.65 -18.47 3.14
CA GLY A 172 -1.84 -19.57 4.07
C GLY A 172 -1.81 -19.16 5.55
N TYR A 173 -2.17 -17.92 5.85
CA TYR A 173 -2.18 -17.37 7.22
C TYR A 173 -3.43 -17.84 7.95
N TYR A 174 -3.40 -19.06 8.50
CA TYR A 174 -4.55 -19.72 9.09
C TYR A 174 -5.24 -18.88 10.18
N ASP A 175 -4.50 -18.39 11.16
CA ASP A 175 -5.07 -17.61 12.27
C ASP A 175 -5.73 -16.31 11.79
N LEU A 176 -5.15 -15.67 10.79
CA LEU A 176 -5.74 -14.48 10.16
C LEU A 176 -7.00 -14.82 9.38
N VAL A 177 -7.02 -15.95 8.67
CA VAL A 177 -8.23 -16.44 7.96
C VAL A 177 -9.35 -16.70 8.95
N VAL A 178 -9.07 -17.43 10.05
CA VAL A 178 -10.05 -17.68 11.13
C VAL A 178 -10.63 -16.36 11.62
N TRP A 179 -9.75 -15.44 12.00
CA TRP A 179 -10.19 -14.16 12.56
C TRP A 179 -11.03 -13.33 11.58
N LEU A 180 -10.62 -13.26 10.30
CA LEU A 180 -11.37 -12.52 9.28
C LEU A 180 -12.76 -13.10 9.06
N VAL A 181 -12.88 -14.43 8.98
CA VAL A 181 -14.17 -15.12 8.78
C VAL A 181 -15.11 -14.85 9.96
N GLU A 182 -14.59 -14.90 11.19
CA GLU A 182 -15.41 -14.74 12.40
C GLU A 182 -15.78 -13.27 12.71
N ASN A 183 -14.93 -12.29 12.35
CA ASN A 183 -15.06 -10.92 12.84
C ASN A 183 -15.31 -9.88 11.74
N ALA A 184 -14.85 -10.12 10.51
CA ALA A 184 -14.88 -9.11 9.46
C ALA A 184 -15.99 -9.30 8.40
N SER A 185 -16.80 -10.35 8.54
CA SER A 185 -17.94 -10.68 7.65
C SER A 185 -17.57 -10.58 6.15
N PRO A 186 -16.49 -11.22 5.69
CA PRO A 186 -16.12 -11.20 4.28
C PRO A 186 -17.15 -12.01 3.45
N ASP A 187 -17.32 -11.64 2.18
CA ASP A 187 -17.99 -12.52 1.22
C ASP A 187 -17.06 -13.68 0.87
N LEU A 188 -17.37 -14.87 1.42
CA LEU A 188 -16.58 -16.09 1.24
C LEU A 188 -16.59 -16.63 -0.20
N ASN A 189 -17.51 -16.13 -1.02
CA ASN A 189 -17.68 -16.54 -2.42
C ASN A 189 -17.26 -15.44 -3.42
N SER A 190 -16.75 -14.33 -2.92
CA SER A 190 -16.18 -13.28 -3.76
C SER A 190 -15.06 -13.86 -4.66
N LYS A 191 -14.95 -13.35 -5.87
CA LYS A 191 -13.92 -13.77 -6.80
C LYS A 191 -12.78 -12.74 -6.86
N ASN A 192 -11.55 -13.23 -6.81
CA ASN A 192 -10.38 -12.40 -7.07
C ASN A 192 -10.25 -12.08 -8.58
N PHE A 193 -9.23 -11.29 -8.97
CA PHE A 193 -8.98 -10.91 -10.36
C PHE A 193 -8.72 -12.10 -11.31
N GLN A 194 -8.45 -13.31 -10.79
CA GLN A 194 -8.34 -14.55 -11.55
C GLN A 194 -9.65 -15.32 -11.64
N GLY A 195 -10.74 -14.77 -11.09
CA GLY A 195 -12.04 -15.41 -11.05
C GLY A 195 -12.19 -16.55 -10.03
N LYS A 196 -11.24 -16.65 -9.07
CA LYS A 196 -11.21 -17.73 -8.06
C LYS A 196 -11.80 -17.27 -6.74
N THR A 197 -12.59 -18.14 -6.09
CA THR A 197 -13.05 -17.95 -4.71
C THR A 197 -11.91 -18.21 -3.72
N PRO A 198 -12.00 -17.75 -2.44
CA PRO A 198 -11.04 -18.11 -1.40
C PRO A 198 -10.87 -19.63 -1.26
N LEU A 199 -11.98 -20.38 -1.32
CA LEU A 199 -11.95 -21.84 -1.24
C LEU A 199 -11.21 -22.46 -2.43
N SER A 200 -11.47 -22.02 -3.66
CA SER A 200 -10.73 -22.48 -4.85
C SER A 200 -9.23 -22.24 -4.71
N VAL A 201 -8.81 -21.08 -4.17
CA VAL A 201 -7.40 -20.76 -3.92
C VAL A 201 -6.81 -21.70 -2.86
N ALA A 202 -7.51 -21.95 -1.76
CA ALA A 202 -7.06 -22.85 -0.69
C ALA A 202 -6.85 -24.28 -1.21
N ILE A 203 -7.78 -24.79 -2.02
CA ILE A 203 -7.67 -26.13 -2.64
C ILE A 203 -6.47 -26.20 -3.58
N GLU A 204 -6.32 -25.25 -4.48
CA GLU A 204 -5.21 -25.21 -5.43
C GLU A 204 -3.84 -25.17 -4.73
N ARG A 205 -3.78 -24.47 -3.59
CA ARG A 205 -2.56 -24.36 -2.78
C ARG A 205 -2.39 -25.51 -1.77
N LYS A 206 -3.27 -26.49 -1.76
CA LYS A 206 -3.25 -27.66 -0.86
C LYS A 206 -3.29 -27.27 0.63
N GLN A 207 -4.04 -26.21 0.94
CA GLN A 207 -4.24 -25.70 2.30
C GLN A 207 -5.48 -26.36 2.93
N GLU A 208 -5.37 -27.66 3.27
CA GLU A 208 -6.49 -28.48 3.71
C GLU A 208 -7.26 -27.88 4.91
N THR A 209 -6.54 -27.36 5.91
CA THR A 209 -7.14 -26.78 7.12
C THR A 209 -7.93 -25.50 6.79
N ILE A 210 -7.41 -24.64 5.91
CA ILE A 210 -8.11 -23.43 5.48
C ILE A 210 -9.31 -23.80 4.62
N ALA A 211 -9.17 -24.76 3.70
CA ALA A 211 -10.27 -25.23 2.87
C ALA A 211 -11.41 -25.82 3.71
N HIS A 212 -11.08 -26.59 4.77
CA HIS A 212 -12.06 -27.14 5.72
C HIS A 212 -12.78 -26.00 6.45
N LEU A 213 -12.05 -25.07 7.05
CA LEU A 213 -12.61 -23.90 7.73
C LEU A 213 -13.59 -23.12 6.84
N LEU A 214 -13.17 -22.81 5.61
CA LEU A 214 -14.01 -22.05 4.68
C LEU A 214 -15.31 -22.78 4.35
N ARG A 215 -15.29 -24.11 4.16
CA ARG A 215 -16.49 -24.93 3.92
C ARG A 215 -17.41 -24.94 5.13
N GLU A 216 -16.89 -25.07 6.34
CA GLU A 216 -17.70 -25.03 7.58
C GLU A 216 -18.44 -23.69 7.73
N HIS A 217 -17.89 -22.61 7.17
CA HIS A 217 -18.53 -21.30 7.17
C HIS A 217 -19.35 -20.98 5.91
N GLY A 218 -19.58 -21.99 5.04
CA GLY A 218 -20.48 -21.87 3.88
C GLY A 218 -19.83 -21.35 2.59
N ALA A 219 -18.52 -21.42 2.47
CA ALA A 219 -17.84 -21.14 1.19
C ALA A 219 -18.15 -22.22 0.14
N ASN A 220 -18.36 -21.77 -1.11
CA ASN A 220 -18.57 -22.64 -2.27
C ASN A 220 -17.37 -22.56 -3.23
N GLU A 221 -17.19 -23.60 -4.05
CA GLU A 221 -16.16 -23.65 -5.10
C GLU A 221 -16.49 -22.72 -6.28
#